data_61afa7ccf5a2440258abed6271c13d94
#
_entry.id   61afa7ccf5a2440258abed6271c13d94
#
_cell.length_a   1.000
_cell.length_b   1.000
_cell.length_c   1.000
_cell.angle_alpha   90.00
_cell.angle_beta   90.00
_cell.angle_gamma   90.00
#
_symmetry.space_group_name_H-M   'P 1'
#
loop_
_entity.id
_entity.type
_entity.pdbx_description
1 polymer ?
#
loop_
_entity_poly.entity_id
_entity_poly.type
_entity_poly.pdbx_seq_one_letter_code
_entity_poly.pdbx_strand_id
1 'polypeptide(L)'
;MSTLRINEIFYSIQGESSRIGMPTVFVRLTGCPMRCTYCDTAYAFHEGQQQEIEEIIQEIKKFDTNYVTVTGGEPLAQKNCIDLMNQLCELGYQVSLETGGALDIKDVHAKVKIILDVKTPKSNEDKNNFWPNLANIRTNDEIKFVIQDYEDFSWSMDIIEKYQLNQSQILFSPVYNVLASEQLA
;
A
#
# COMPACT_ATOMS: atom_id res chain seq x y z
N MET A 1 -23.51 -8.06 -7.95
CA MET A 1 -22.12 -8.35 -8.30
C MET A 1 -21.24 -7.30 -7.64
N SER A 2 -20.09 -7.70 -7.07
CA SER A 2 -19.18 -6.76 -6.41
C SER A 2 -18.31 -6.08 -7.45
N THR A 3 -18.31 -4.76 -7.51
CA THR A 3 -17.53 -3.99 -8.48
C THR A 3 -16.52 -3.10 -7.76
N LEU A 4 -15.44 -2.77 -8.45
CA LEU A 4 -14.41 -1.83 -8.03
C LEU A 4 -14.14 -0.81 -9.12
N ARG A 5 -13.81 0.42 -8.73
CA ARG A 5 -13.35 1.44 -9.66
C ARG A 5 -11.84 1.32 -9.81
N ILE A 6 -11.42 0.81 -10.96
CA ILE A 6 -10.03 0.54 -11.29
C ILE A 6 -9.48 1.71 -12.11
N ASN A 7 -8.33 2.22 -11.71
CA ASN A 7 -7.58 3.21 -12.48
C ASN A 7 -6.78 2.51 -13.58
N GLU A 8 -5.98 1.50 -13.20
CA GLU A 8 -5.18 0.72 -14.13
C GLU A 8 -4.87 -0.68 -13.57
N ILE A 9 -4.64 -1.63 -14.47
CA ILE A 9 -4.05 -2.95 -14.18
C ILE A 9 -2.85 -3.09 -15.11
N PHE A 10 -1.67 -3.34 -14.53
CA PHE A 10 -0.44 -3.44 -15.31
C PHE A 10 0.53 -4.45 -14.71
N TYR A 11 1.42 -4.96 -15.55
CA TYR A 11 2.47 -5.91 -15.16
C TYR A 11 3.81 -5.21 -15.16
N SER A 12 4.55 -5.32 -14.07
CA SER A 12 5.85 -4.71 -13.91
C SER A 12 6.69 -5.45 -12.85
N ILE A 13 7.84 -4.90 -12.53
CA ILE A 13 8.68 -5.37 -11.43
C ILE A 13 8.30 -4.57 -10.17
N GLN A 14 8.10 -5.28 -9.04
CA GLN A 14 7.89 -4.61 -7.75
C GLN A 14 9.16 -3.81 -7.38
N GLY A 15 8.99 -2.52 -7.19
CA GLY A 15 10.06 -1.57 -6.87
C GLY A 15 10.31 -1.39 -5.38
N GLU A 16 9.40 -1.87 -4.53
CA GLU A 16 9.41 -1.62 -3.08
C GLU A 16 9.14 -2.91 -2.28
N SER A 17 9.20 -2.82 -0.97
CA SER A 17 8.95 -3.92 -0.03
C SER A 17 9.98 -5.04 -0.10
N SER A 18 9.81 -6.07 0.71
CA SER A 18 10.62 -7.29 0.63
C SER A 18 10.39 -8.10 -0.66
N ARG A 19 9.46 -7.67 -1.52
CA ARG A 19 9.19 -8.25 -2.84
C ARG A 19 9.86 -7.51 -3.98
N ILE A 20 10.78 -6.58 -3.68
CA ILE A 20 11.56 -5.84 -4.69
C ILE A 20 12.20 -6.80 -5.69
N GLY A 21 12.07 -6.49 -7.00
CA GLY A 21 12.58 -7.32 -8.08
C GLY A 21 11.64 -8.42 -8.56
N MET A 22 10.53 -8.70 -7.87
CA MET A 22 9.58 -9.74 -8.27
C MET A 22 8.65 -9.24 -9.37
N PRO A 23 8.44 -10.05 -10.45
CA PRO A 23 7.41 -9.76 -11.46
C PRO A 23 6.02 -9.76 -10.81
N THR A 24 5.28 -8.67 -10.94
CA THR A 24 4.04 -8.43 -10.18
C THR A 24 2.97 -7.79 -11.06
N VAL A 25 1.73 -8.24 -10.92
CA VAL A 25 0.57 -7.50 -11.45
C VAL A 25 0.11 -6.49 -10.41
N PHE A 26 0.04 -5.24 -10.82
CA PHE A 26 -0.48 -4.15 -10.01
C PHE A 26 -1.94 -3.88 -10.36
N VAL A 27 -2.79 -3.88 -9.36
CA VAL A 27 -4.21 -3.47 -9.46
C VAL A 27 -4.34 -2.15 -8.71
N ARG A 28 -4.39 -1.06 -9.47
CA ARG A 28 -4.51 0.30 -8.92
C ARG A 28 -5.97 0.73 -8.88
N LEU A 29 -6.47 0.95 -7.67
CA LEU A 29 -7.82 1.44 -7.44
C LEU A 29 -7.88 2.96 -7.49
N THR A 30 -9.03 3.49 -7.88
CA THR A 30 -9.30 4.93 -7.91
C THR A 30 -9.82 5.43 -6.57
N GLY A 31 -9.41 6.64 -6.22
CA GLY A 31 -9.88 7.35 -5.04
C GLY A 31 -8.94 7.23 -3.85
N CYS A 32 -8.76 8.34 -3.15
CA CYS A 32 -7.97 8.43 -1.93
C CYS A 32 -8.58 9.52 -1.02
N PRO A 33 -8.74 9.29 0.27
CA PRO A 33 -9.17 10.32 1.21
C PRO A 33 -8.05 11.32 1.57
N MET A 34 -6.79 10.94 1.29
CA MET A 34 -5.60 11.74 1.61
C MET A 34 -5.15 12.62 0.43
N ARG A 35 -4.33 13.65 0.75
CA ARG A 35 -3.74 14.59 -0.22
C ARG A 35 -2.28 14.86 0.15
N CYS A 36 -1.47 13.78 0.19
CA CYS A 36 -0.05 13.87 0.52
C CYS A 36 0.68 14.86 -0.40
N THR A 37 1.55 15.68 0.17
CA THR A 37 2.29 16.73 -0.55
C THR A 37 3.19 16.17 -1.66
N TYR A 38 3.69 14.94 -1.48
CA TYR A 38 4.60 14.26 -2.40
C TYR A 38 3.91 13.13 -3.18
N CYS A 39 2.57 13.14 -3.30
CA CYS A 39 1.86 12.07 -3.99
C CYS A 39 2.28 11.97 -5.45
N ASP A 40 2.86 10.84 -5.82
CA ASP A 40 3.27 10.50 -7.18
C ASP A 40 2.14 9.92 -8.05
N THR A 41 1.00 9.59 -7.40
CA THR A 41 -0.13 8.88 -8.02
C THR A 41 -1.42 9.73 -7.99
N ALA A 42 -1.30 11.06 -8.00
CA ALA A 42 -2.45 11.97 -7.93
C ALA A 42 -3.47 11.77 -9.07
N TYR A 43 -3.05 11.23 -10.22
CA TYR A 43 -3.93 10.87 -11.34
C TYR A 43 -4.97 9.80 -10.93
N ALA A 44 -4.67 8.95 -9.96
CA ALA A 44 -5.59 7.93 -9.47
C ALA A 44 -6.70 8.47 -8.54
N PHE A 45 -6.75 9.78 -8.26
CA PHE A 45 -7.79 10.31 -7.38
C PHE A 45 -9.18 10.29 -8.02
N HIS A 46 -9.29 10.50 -9.32
CA HIS A 46 -10.57 10.81 -9.98
C HIS A 46 -10.89 9.95 -11.21
N GLU A 47 -9.88 9.46 -11.91
CA GLU A 47 -10.06 8.66 -13.13
C GLU A 47 -10.38 7.20 -12.79
N GLY A 48 -10.63 6.39 -13.81
CA GLY A 48 -10.86 4.95 -13.67
C GLY A 48 -12.26 4.51 -14.10
N GLN A 49 -12.39 3.21 -14.28
CA GLN A 49 -13.61 2.56 -14.77
C GLN A 49 -14.12 1.55 -13.76
N GLN A 50 -15.45 1.44 -13.68
CA GLN A 50 -16.10 0.43 -12.86
C GLN A 50 -15.93 -0.93 -13.54
N GLN A 51 -15.38 -1.91 -12.81
CA GLN A 51 -15.17 -3.27 -13.30
C GLN A 51 -15.71 -4.28 -12.28
N GLU A 52 -16.22 -5.40 -12.73
CA GLU A 52 -16.58 -6.52 -11.87
C GLU A 52 -15.32 -7.24 -11.38
N ILE A 53 -15.36 -7.80 -10.17
CA ILE A 53 -14.21 -8.51 -9.60
C ILE A 53 -13.77 -9.67 -10.51
N GLU A 54 -14.72 -10.37 -11.12
CA GLU A 54 -14.45 -11.43 -12.07
C GLU A 54 -13.66 -10.95 -13.30
N GLU A 55 -13.98 -9.77 -13.83
CA GLU A 55 -13.27 -9.17 -14.95
C GLU A 55 -11.84 -8.80 -14.57
N ILE A 56 -11.64 -8.21 -13.38
CA ILE A 56 -10.33 -7.89 -12.82
C ILE A 56 -9.48 -9.17 -12.70
N ILE A 57 -10.03 -10.25 -12.16
CA ILE A 57 -9.34 -11.53 -12.02
C ILE A 57 -8.99 -12.12 -13.40
N GLN A 58 -9.87 -12.01 -14.39
CA GLN A 58 -9.56 -12.48 -15.76
C GLN A 58 -8.43 -11.66 -16.40
N GLU A 59 -8.36 -10.36 -16.12
CA GLU A 59 -7.25 -9.50 -16.58
C GLU A 59 -5.93 -9.93 -15.93
N ILE A 60 -5.91 -10.16 -14.62
CA ILE A 60 -4.72 -10.62 -13.88
C ILE A 60 -4.20 -11.95 -14.43
N LYS A 61 -5.08 -12.89 -14.78
CA LYS A 61 -4.72 -14.22 -15.33
C LYS A 61 -4.00 -14.17 -16.67
N LYS A 62 -4.00 -13.05 -17.38
CA LYS A 62 -3.25 -12.91 -18.64
C LYS A 62 -1.74 -12.82 -18.44
N PHE A 63 -1.29 -12.55 -17.21
CA PHE A 63 0.12 -12.38 -16.87
C PHE A 63 0.68 -13.64 -16.20
N ASP A 64 1.90 -14.01 -16.57
CA ASP A 64 2.60 -15.18 -16.01
C ASP A 64 3.34 -14.80 -14.73
N THR A 65 2.58 -14.61 -13.65
CA THR A 65 3.10 -14.40 -12.31
C THR A 65 2.06 -14.78 -11.25
N ASN A 66 2.55 -15.16 -10.06
CA ASN A 66 1.70 -15.41 -8.89
C ASN A 66 1.65 -14.21 -7.93
N TYR A 67 2.33 -13.10 -8.23
CA TYR A 67 2.36 -11.93 -7.37
C TYR A 67 1.37 -10.87 -7.84
N VAL A 68 0.51 -10.43 -6.93
CA VAL A 68 -0.45 -9.35 -7.18
C VAL A 68 -0.31 -8.30 -6.05
N THR A 69 -0.12 -7.05 -6.43
CA THR A 69 -0.15 -5.92 -5.50
C THR A 69 -1.43 -5.12 -5.73
N VAL A 70 -2.27 -5.06 -4.71
CA VAL A 70 -3.44 -4.18 -4.68
C VAL A 70 -3.02 -2.86 -4.07
N THR A 71 -3.12 -1.81 -4.86
CA THR A 71 -2.65 -0.45 -4.53
C THR A 71 -3.64 0.58 -5.07
N GLY A 72 -3.26 1.84 -5.12
CA GLY A 72 -4.11 2.84 -5.78
C GLY A 72 -3.87 4.23 -5.26
N GLY A 73 -4.99 4.96 -5.06
CA GLY A 73 -5.05 6.02 -4.09
C GLY A 73 -5.05 5.40 -2.69
N GLU A 74 -6.24 5.02 -2.18
CA GLU A 74 -6.35 4.19 -0.97
C GLU A 74 -7.28 3.00 -1.27
N PRO A 75 -6.76 1.78 -1.39
CA PRO A 75 -7.56 0.62 -1.78
C PRO A 75 -8.72 0.34 -0.83
N LEU A 76 -8.51 0.48 0.47
CA LEU A 76 -9.51 0.18 1.49
C LEU A 76 -10.67 1.20 1.52
N ALA A 77 -10.57 2.32 0.79
CA ALA A 77 -11.69 3.24 0.59
C ALA A 77 -12.84 2.61 -0.22
N GLN A 78 -12.54 1.56 -0.98
CA GLN A 78 -13.52 0.76 -1.69
C GLN A 78 -13.73 -0.58 -0.97
N LYS A 79 -14.86 -0.75 -0.28
CA LYS A 79 -15.15 -1.92 0.59
C LYS A 79 -14.98 -3.26 -0.12
N ASN A 80 -15.34 -3.36 -1.40
CA ASN A 80 -15.21 -4.59 -2.18
C ASN A 80 -13.74 -4.96 -2.49
N CYS A 81 -12.77 -4.12 -2.13
CA CYS A 81 -11.35 -4.43 -2.20
C CYS A 81 -10.99 -5.67 -1.37
N ILE A 82 -11.64 -5.85 -0.21
CA ILE A 82 -11.47 -7.04 0.62
C ILE A 82 -11.91 -8.31 -0.13
N ASP A 83 -13.06 -8.25 -0.83
CA ASP A 83 -13.56 -9.39 -1.62
C ASP A 83 -12.60 -9.78 -2.76
N LEU A 84 -12.03 -8.78 -3.45
CA LEU A 84 -11.02 -9.03 -4.48
C LEU A 84 -9.80 -9.75 -3.90
N MET A 85 -9.24 -9.24 -2.79
CA MET A 85 -8.06 -9.84 -2.15
C MET A 85 -8.35 -11.26 -1.65
N ASN A 86 -9.53 -11.51 -1.08
CA ASN A 86 -9.96 -12.84 -0.64
C ASN A 86 -9.96 -13.82 -1.80
N GLN A 87 -10.62 -13.49 -2.92
CA GLN A 87 -10.70 -14.35 -4.10
C GLN A 87 -9.32 -14.59 -4.72
N LEU A 88 -8.45 -13.59 -4.77
CA LEU A 88 -7.07 -13.76 -5.24
C LEU A 88 -6.28 -14.74 -4.36
N CYS A 89 -6.43 -14.65 -3.04
CA CYS A 89 -5.80 -15.58 -2.10
C CYS A 89 -6.34 -17.02 -2.23
N GLU A 90 -7.63 -17.19 -2.50
CA GLU A 90 -8.26 -18.50 -2.76
C GLU A 90 -7.76 -19.11 -4.07
N LEU A 91 -7.49 -18.30 -5.08
CA LEU A 91 -6.89 -18.71 -6.35
C LEU A 91 -5.38 -19.01 -6.26
N GLY A 92 -4.76 -18.81 -5.11
CA GLY A 92 -3.35 -19.13 -4.85
C GLY A 92 -2.37 -18.01 -5.16
N TYR A 93 -2.84 -16.80 -5.44
CA TYR A 93 -1.95 -15.65 -5.63
C TYR A 93 -1.28 -15.22 -4.32
N GLN A 94 -0.05 -14.72 -4.46
CA GLN A 94 0.71 -14.05 -3.39
C GLN A 94 0.32 -12.57 -3.38
N VAL A 95 -0.75 -12.23 -2.64
CA VAL A 95 -1.32 -10.89 -2.63
C VAL A 95 -0.57 -9.98 -1.65
N SER A 96 -0.31 -8.74 -2.04
CA SER A 96 0.06 -7.65 -1.15
C SER A 96 -0.91 -6.48 -1.26
N LEU A 97 -1.07 -5.77 -0.16
CA LEU A 97 -1.85 -4.54 -0.05
C LEU A 97 -0.91 -3.40 0.31
N GLU A 98 -0.84 -2.37 -0.52
CA GLU A 98 -0.22 -1.09 -0.20
C GLU A 98 -1.33 -0.12 0.25
N THR A 99 -1.29 0.30 1.50
CA THR A 99 -2.28 1.20 2.10
C THR A 99 -1.62 2.36 2.83
N GLY A 100 -2.19 3.54 2.70
CA GLY A 100 -1.75 4.74 3.43
C GLY A 100 -2.13 4.75 4.91
N GLY A 101 -2.78 3.72 5.41
CA GLY A 101 -3.04 3.55 6.84
C GLY A 101 -4.12 4.45 7.46
N ALA A 102 -4.88 5.18 6.64
CA ALA A 102 -5.97 6.01 7.12
C ALA A 102 -7.24 5.20 7.49
N LEU A 103 -7.34 3.97 7.01
CA LEU A 103 -8.49 3.09 7.21
C LEU A 103 -8.09 1.81 7.96
N ASP A 104 -9.07 1.17 8.61
CA ASP A 104 -8.86 -0.02 9.43
C ASP A 104 -8.48 -1.24 8.56
N ILE A 105 -7.37 -1.90 8.89
CA ILE A 105 -6.84 -3.07 8.19
C ILE A 105 -7.30 -4.41 8.80
N LYS A 106 -8.07 -4.39 9.90
CA LYS A 106 -8.40 -5.61 10.68
C LYS A 106 -9.09 -6.71 9.88
N ASP A 107 -9.88 -6.32 8.86
CA ASP A 107 -10.65 -7.26 8.03
C ASP A 107 -9.85 -7.78 6.82
N VAL A 108 -8.58 -7.36 6.67
CA VAL A 108 -7.70 -7.84 5.59
C VAL A 108 -7.30 -9.29 5.84
N HIS A 109 -7.49 -10.13 4.83
CA HIS A 109 -7.23 -11.57 4.90
C HIS A 109 -5.81 -11.90 5.39
N ALA A 110 -5.67 -12.92 6.24
CA ALA A 110 -4.40 -13.26 6.89
C ALA A 110 -3.26 -13.64 5.92
N LYS A 111 -3.57 -14.09 4.70
CA LYS A 111 -2.57 -14.39 3.66
C LYS A 111 -2.12 -13.16 2.86
N VAL A 112 -2.83 -12.04 2.96
CA VAL A 112 -2.43 -10.79 2.30
C VAL A 112 -1.29 -10.16 3.09
N LYS A 113 -0.18 -9.88 2.44
CA LYS A 113 0.93 -9.13 3.02
C LYS A 113 0.56 -7.64 3.00
N ILE A 114 0.53 -7.00 4.16
CA ILE A 114 0.25 -5.57 4.28
C ILE A 114 1.56 -4.79 4.26
N ILE A 115 1.62 -3.77 3.42
CA ILE A 115 2.62 -2.71 3.47
C ILE A 115 1.88 -1.45 3.95
N LEU A 116 2.02 -1.15 5.24
CA LEU A 116 1.37 -0.03 5.90
C LEU A 116 2.25 1.21 5.80
N ASP A 117 1.88 2.17 4.97
CA ASP A 117 2.60 3.43 4.80
C ASP A 117 2.13 4.45 5.85
N VAL A 118 2.87 4.55 6.95
CA VAL A 118 2.60 5.52 8.03
C VAL A 118 3.01 6.91 7.55
N LYS A 119 2.05 7.81 7.46
CA LYS A 119 2.26 9.16 6.94
C LYS A 119 3.00 10.03 7.93
N THR A 120 4.12 10.60 7.47
CA THR A 120 4.99 11.50 8.23
C THR A 120 4.45 12.93 8.21
N PRO A 121 4.91 13.83 9.10
CA PRO A 121 4.42 15.22 9.18
C PRO A 121 4.52 16.00 7.86
N LYS A 122 5.62 15.83 7.09
CA LYS A 122 5.81 16.56 5.81
C LYS A 122 4.88 16.06 4.69
N SER A 123 4.27 14.90 4.86
CA SER A 123 3.18 14.46 3.96
C SER A 123 1.94 15.35 4.09
N ASN A 124 1.79 16.08 5.19
CA ASN A 124 0.61 16.84 5.62
C ASN A 124 -0.63 15.95 5.88
N GLU A 125 -0.42 14.64 6.03
CA GLU A 125 -1.48 13.63 6.26
C GLU A 125 -1.24 12.79 7.53
N ASP A 126 -0.25 13.13 8.35
CA ASP A 126 0.11 12.46 9.60
C ASP A 126 -1.06 12.33 10.59
N LYS A 127 -1.99 13.29 10.58
CA LYS A 127 -3.20 13.31 11.43
C LYS A 127 -4.23 12.26 11.01
N ASN A 128 -4.13 11.76 9.78
CA ASN A 128 -5.03 10.77 9.24
C ASN A 128 -4.55 9.33 9.47
N ASN A 129 -3.38 9.11 10.07
CA ASN A 129 -2.94 7.78 10.48
C ASN A 129 -3.95 7.17 11.46
N PHE A 130 -4.51 6.02 11.11
CA PHE A 130 -5.36 5.25 12.00
C PHE A 130 -4.48 4.35 12.89
N TRP A 131 -4.01 4.89 14.01
CA TRP A 131 -3.04 4.26 14.91
C TRP A 131 -3.39 2.85 15.37
N PRO A 132 -4.68 2.45 15.56
CA PRO A 132 -5.02 1.06 15.88
C PRO A 132 -4.51 0.03 14.88
N ASN A 133 -4.19 0.43 13.63
CA ASN A 133 -3.60 -0.46 12.65
C ASN A 133 -2.27 -1.07 13.11
N LEU A 134 -1.45 -0.33 13.88
CA LEU A 134 -0.16 -0.82 14.35
C LEU A 134 -0.29 -2.06 15.25
N ALA A 135 -1.40 -2.19 15.98
CA ALA A 135 -1.69 -3.37 16.80
C ALA A 135 -2.15 -4.59 15.96
N ASN A 136 -2.54 -4.37 14.69
CA ASN A 136 -3.00 -5.40 13.76
C ASN A 136 -1.93 -5.85 12.78
N ILE A 137 -0.72 -5.24 12.81
CA ILE A 137 0.43 -5.62 11.97
C ILE A 137 0.95 -6.98 12.41
N ARG A 138 1.13 -7.86 11.45
CA ARG A 138 1.59 -9.25 11.65
C ARG A 138 3.07 -9.38 11.29
N THR A 139 3.73 -10.45 11.71
CA THR A 139 5.16 -10.70 11.49
C THR A 139 5.61 -10.61 10.02
N ASN A 140 4.71 -10.95 9.08
CA ASN A 140 5.02 -10.91 7.64
C ASN A 140 4.64 -9.57 6.98
N ASP A 141 4.01 -8.67 7.71
CA ASP A 141 3.64 -7.35 7.22
C ASP A 141 4.82 -6.37 7.36
N GLU A 142 4.73 -5.25 6.69
CA GLU A 142 5.77 -4.23 6.67
C GLU A 142 5.17 -2.87 7.04
N ILE A 143 5.96 -2.07 7.73
CA ILE A 143 5.64 -0.68 8.04
C ILE A 143 6.59 0.20 7.24
N LYS A 144 6.05 1.10 6.44
CA LYS A 144 6.82 2.01 5.58
C LYS A 144 6.65 3.44 6.06
N PHE A 145 7.73 4.20 6.00
CA PHE A 145 7.77 5.64 6.20
C PHE A 145 8.39 6.29 4.97
N VAL A 146 7.70 7.25 4.37
CA VAL A 146 8.22 8.06 3.27
C VAL A 146 8.81 9.34 3.85
N ILE A 147 10.11 9.53 3.67
CA ILE A 147 10.92 10.52 4.36
C ILE A 147 11.28 11.66 3.41
N GLN A 148 10.90 12.87 3.78
CA GLN A 148 11.25 14.09 3.04
C GLN A 148 12.51 14.76 3.56
N ASP A 149 12.73 14.72 4.88
CA ASP A 149 13.87 15.34 5.56
C ASP A 149 14.19 14.66 6.90
N TYR A 150 15.18 15.20 7.62
CA TYR A 150 15.58 14.67 8.92
C TYR A 150 14.49 14.78 10.00
N GLU A 151 13.58 15.75 9.91
CA GLU A 151 12.47 15.89 10.87
C GLU A 151 11.49 14.73 10.73
N ASP A 152 11.16 14.33 9.48
CA ASP A 152 10.35 13.14 9.22
C ASP A 152 11.03 11.86 9.71
N PHE A 153 12.35 11.74 9.50
CA PHE A 153 13.10 10.58 9.99
C PHE A 153 13.07 10.50 11.52
N SER A 154 13.40 11.61 12.21
CA SER A 154 13.38 11.68 13.67
C SER A 154 12.00 11.34 14.23
N TRP A 155 10.95 11.92 13.66
CA TRP A 155 9.57 11.63 14.03
C TRP A 155 9.23 10.15 13.82
N SER A 156 9.68 9.54 12.72
CA SER A 156 9.45 8.11 12.45
C SER A 156 10.13 7.22 13.49
N MET A 157 11.34 7.58 13.93
CA MET A 157 12.03 6.87 15.01
C MET A 157 11.26 6.97 16.34
N ASP A 158 10.70 8.14 16.67
CA ASP A 158 9.86 8.34 17.86
C ASP A 158 8.59 7.46 17.79
N ILE A 159 7.98 7.32 16.62
CA ILE A 159 6.83 6.43 16.41
C ILE A 159 7.21 4.97 16.60
N ILE A 160 8.34 4.54 16.04
CA ILE A 160 8.85 3.16 16.18
C ILE A 160 9.07 2.83 17.67
N GLU A 161 9.68 3.72 18.42
CA GLU A 161 9.90 3.54 19.86
C GLU A 161 8.58 3.56 20.65
N LYS A 162 7.74 4.54 20.42
CA LYS A 162 6.45 4.73 21.12
C LYS A 162 5.54 3.52 21.01
N TYR A 163 5.46 2.92 19.81
CA TYR A 163 4.60 1.78 19.53
C TYR A 163 5.33 0.43 19.58
N GLN A 164 6.63 0.42 19.99
CA GLN A 164 7.45 -0.78 20.15
C GLN A 164 7.53 -1.64 18.87
N LEU A 165 7.70 -0.99 17.72
CA LEU A 165 7.69 -1.63 16.40
C LEU A 165 9.00 -2.36 16.04
N ASN A 166 9.93 -2.51 16.95
CA ASN A 166 11.28 -3.08 16.72
C ASN A 166 11.26 -4.53 16.20
N GLN A 167 10.14 -5.24 16.33
CA GLN A 167 9.98 -6.60 15.80
C GLN A 167 9.32 -6.64 14.41
N SER A 168 8.86 -5.49 13.92
CA SER A 168 8.27 -5.34 12.59
C SER A 168 9.36 -5.06 11.55
N GLN A 169 9.12 -5.45 10.31
CA GLN A 169 9.97 -5.01 9.20
C GLN A 169 9.67 -3.55 8.89
N ILE A 170 10.64 -2.67 9.13
CA ILE A 170 10.52 -1.24 8.85
C ILE A 170 11.20 -0.92 7.52
N LEU A 171 10.53 -0.11 6.71
CA LEU A 171 11.04 0.38 5.44
C LEU A 171 11.07 1.92 5.48
N PHE A 172 12.20 2.49 5.06
CA PHE A 172 12.32 3.91 4.82
C PHE A 172 12.49 4.17 3.33
N SER A 173 11.68 5.05 2.77
CA SER A 173 11.76 5.46 1.36
C SER A 173 11.96 6.97 1.27
N PRO A 174 13.00 7.46 0.58
CA PRO A 174 13.15 8.91 0.40
C PRO A 174 12.11 9.44 -0.58
N VAL A 175 11.62 10.67 -0.36
CA VAL A 175 10.79 11.37 -1.35
C VAL A 175 11.63 11.64 -2.59
N TYR A 176 11.18 11.16 -3.76
CA TYR A 176 11.87 11.27 -5.03
C TYR A 176 12.19 12.75 -5.37
N ASN A 177 13.41 13.02 -5.81
CA ASN A 177 13.94 14.35 -6.12
C ASN A 177 13.96 15.37 -4.95
N VAL A 178 13.69 14.95 -3.71
CA VAL A 178 13.73 15.79 -2.51
C VAL A 178 14.84 15.35 -1.58
N LEU A 179 14.90 14.05 -1.26
CA LEU A 179 15.94 13.49 -0.39
C LEU A 179 16.72 12.44 -1.20
N ALA A 180 18.06 12.58 -1.23
CA ALA A 180 18.90 11.59 -1.87
C ALA A 180 18.98 10.30 -1.03
N SER A 181 18.98 9.13 -1.69
CA SER A 181 19.01 7.83 -0.99
C SER A 181 20.23 7.69 -0.07
N GLU A 182 21.38 8.26 -0.48
CA GLU A 182 22.62 8.26 0.30
C GLU A 182 22.53 9.05 1.60
N GLN A 183 21.60 10.02 1.67
CA GLN A 183 21.36 10.82 2.88
C GLN A 183 20.44 10.08 3.87
N LEU A 184 19.65 9.14 3.38
CA LEU A 184 18.76 8.32 4.20
C LEU A 184 19.47 7.06 4.72
N ALA A 185 20.46 6.55 4.00
CA ALA A 185 21.24 5.37 4.37
C ALA A 185 22.28 5.65 5.46
#